data_b449857ad948596727089802acec06ef
#
_entry.id   b449857ad948596727089802acec06ef
#
_cell.length_a   1.000
_cell.length_b   1.000
_cell.length_c   1.000
_cell.angle_alpha   90.00
_cell.angle_beta   90.00
_cell.angle_gamma   90.00
#
_symmetry.space_group_name_H-M   'P 1'
#
loop_
_entity.id
_entity.type
_entity.pdbx_description
1 polymer ?
#
loop_
_entity_poly.entity_id
_entity_poly.type
_entity_poly.pdbx_seq_one_letter_code
_entity_poly.pdbx_strand_id
1 'polypeptide(L)'
;MALMELAVDFGSSYITIYKRGEGIVLKEASVVVVSTHKKKREVVESGNAAKNYVRTTMGNAREIYPVREGVVVSVEDASLMMSEFIKRLLPEKIFKPQIRAVVMISSGLTVVERRDVETVMLNAGVKDVVLVESPLALLAYTNSVGGLFLDIGGGTAEVASVTKNGISAACSVNIAGAMLNSKIIDYFVENYGLKI
;
A
#
# COMPACT_ATOMS: atom_id res chain seq x y z
N MET A 1 3.79 28.62 0.55
CA MET A 1 4.41 27.30 0.87
C MET A 1 4.44 26.48 -0.40
N ALA A 2 5.51 25.75 -0.67
CA ALA A 2 5.54 24.81 -1.80
C ALA A 2 4.52 23.70 -1.55
N LEU A 3 3.84 23.23 -2.60
CA LEU A 3 2.86 22.15 -2.56
C LEU A 3 3.46 20.93 -3.27
N MET A 4 3.34 19.75 -2.65
CA MET A 4 3.67 18.46 -3.23
C MET A 4 2.39 17.65 -3.39
N GLU A 5 2.06 17.28 -4.61
CA GLU A 5 0.85 16.51 -4.93
C GLU A 5 1.24 15.09 -5.31
N LEU A 6 0.69 14.13 -4.59
CA LEU A 6 0.97 12.71 -4.72
C LEU A 6 -0.29 11.93 -5.10
N ALA A 7 -0.10 10.87 -5.88
CA ALA A 7 -1.07 9.78 -5.98
C ALA A 7 -0.42 8.52 -5.42
N VAL A 8 -1.13 7.82 -4.55
CA VAL A 8 -0.61 6.66 -3.82
C VAL A 8 -1.50 5.45 -4.12
N ASP A 9 -0.91 4.41 -4.69
CA ASP A 9 -1.51 3.08 -4.71
C ASP A 9 -1.12 2.38 -3.40
N PHE A 10 -2.11 2.22 -2.53
CA PHE A 10 -1.92 1.70 -1.17
C PHE A 10 -2.20 0.20 -1.12
N GLY A 11 -1.29 -0.57 -1.72
CA GLY A 11 -1.46 -2.00 -1.92
C GLY A 11 -0.87 -2.89 -0.81
N SER A 12 -1.36 -4.12 -0.71
CA SER A 12 -0.87 -5.13 0.25
C SER A 12 0.52 -5.68 -0.09
N SER A 13 0.89 -5.72 -1.38
CA SER A 13 2.20 -6.22 -1.79
C SER A 13 3.21 -5.11 -2.05
N TYR A 14 2.77 -4.02 -2.64
CA TYR A 14 3.57 -2.86 -2.97
C TYR A 14 2.83 -1.57 -2.68
N ILE A 15 3.58 -0.56 -2.27
CA ILE A 15 3.15 0.83 -2.26
C ILE A 15 3.81 1.51 -3.46
N THR A 16 2.99 2.14 -4.32
CA THR A 16 3.49 2.93 -5.44
C THR A 16 3.10 4.38 -5.24
N ILE A 17 4.06 5.30 -5.34
CA ILE A 17 3.81 6.73 -5.20
C ILE A 17 4.19 7.43 -6.51
N TYR A 18 3.22 8.11 -7.07
CA TYR A 18 3.37 9.02 -8.19
C TYR A 18 3.42 10.45 -7.66
N LYS A 19 4.35 11.26 -8.14
CA LYS A 19 4.43 12.69 -7.86
C LYS A 19 4.10 13.48 -9.12
N ARG A 20 3.21 14.45 -8.98
CA ARG A 20 2.77 15.29 -10.11
C ARG A 20 3.95 15.97 -10.78
N GLY A 21 4.07 15.78 -12.11
CA GLY A 21 5.15 16.34 -12.92
C GLY A 21 6.46 15.55 -12.92
N GLU A 22 6.61 14.52 -12.05
CA GLU A 22 7.84 13.71 -11.97
C GLU A 22 7.60 12.23 -12.32
N GLY A 23 6.35 11.75 -12.29
CA GLY A 23 6.04 10.35 -12.55
C GLY A 23 6.06 9.49 -11.29
N ILE A 24 6.31 8.18 -11.45
CA ILE A 24 6.45 7.24 -10.32
C ILE A 24 7.80 7.52 -9.64
N VAL A 25 7.74 7.99 -8.40
CA VAL A 25 8.92 8.36 -7.60
C VAL A 25 9.28 7.33 -6.53
N LEU A 26 8.35 6.40 -6.25
CA LEU A 26 8.58 5.29 -5.31
C LEU A 26 7.74 4.08 -5.71
N LYS A 27 8.37 2.90 -5.70
CA LYS A 27 7.69 1.59 -5.75
C LYS A 27 8.42 0.64 -4.82
N GLU A 28 7.84 0.40 -3.66
CA GLU A 28 8.43 -0.35 -2.58
C GLU A 28 7.50 -1.44 -2.08
N ALA A 29 8.05 -2.52 -1.55
CA ALA A 29 7.26 -3.55 -0.90
C ALA A 29 6.51 -3.01 0.32
N SER A 30 5.28 -3.46 0.52
CA SER A 30 4.45 -3.10 1.67
C SER A 30 4.87 -3.87 2.92
N VAL A 31 6.08 -3.60 3.40
CA VAL A 31 6.71 -4.29 4.54
C VAL A 31 7.64 -3.35 5.29
N VAL A 32 7.72 -3.51 6.61
CA VAL A 32 8.59 -2.75 7.48
C VAL A 32 9.24 -3.69 8.51
N VAL A 33 10.52 -3.46 8.80
CA VAL A 33 11.23 -4.11 9.91
C VAL A 33 11.30 -3.15 11.07
N VAL A 34 10.73 -3.54 12.19
CA VAL A 34 10.66 -2.72 13.41
C VAL A 34 11.40 -3.41 14.54
N SER A 35 12.29 -2.70 15.19
CA SER A 35 12.88 -3.10 16.47
C SER A 35 12.12 -2.44 17.61
N THR A 36 12.02 -3.16 18.75
CA THR A 36 11.43 -2.61 19.96
C THR A 36 12.49 -2.57 21.07
N HIS A 37 12.88 -1.38 21.50
CA HIS A 37 13.80 -1.19 22.60
C HIS A 37 13.15 -0.32 23.69
N LYS A 38 13.06 -0.82 24.93
CA LYS A 38 12.46 -0.11 26.08
C LYS A 38 11.09 0.53 25.77
N LYS A 39 10.20 -0.21 25.08
CA LYS A 39 8.87 0.22 24.61
C LYS A 39 8.87 1.26 23.48
N LYS A 40 10.04 1.66 22.98
CA LYS A 40 10.14 2.52 21.79
C LYS A 40 10.27 1.65 20.56
N ARG A 41 9.45 1.90 19.57
CA ARG A 41 9.48 1.22 18.27
C ARG A 41 10.24 2.10 17.28
N GLU A 42 11.21 1.50 16.60
CA GLU A 42 12.02 2.19 15.61
C GLU A 42 12.07 1.38 14.33
N VAL A 43 11.93 2.06 13.22
CA VAL A 43 12.07 1.45 11.90
C VAL A 43 13.56 1.17 11.68
N VAL A 44 13.87 -0.08 11.38
CA VAL A 44 15.21 -0.53 11.01
C VAL A 44 15.36 -0.49 9.49
N GLU A 45 14.38 -1.06 8.78
CA GLU A 45 14.32 -1.06 7.32
C GLU A 45 12.87 -1.01 6.85
N SER A 46 12.65 -0.57 5.62
CA SER A 46 11.32 -0.52 5.01
C SER A 46 11.38 -0.78 3.50
N GLY A 47 10.29 -1.34 2.96
CA GLY A 47 10.18 -1.61 1.55
C GLY A 47 11.03 -2.79 1.09
N ASN A 48 11.63 -2.68 -0.08
CA ASN A 48 12.41 -3.76 -0.69
C ASN A 48 13.64 -4.17 0.16
N ALA A 49 14.25 -3.23 0.87
CA ALA A 49 15.36 -3.51 1.79
C ALA A 49 14.89 -4.37 2.97
N ALA A 50 13.69 -4.13 3.50
CA ALA A 50 13.12 -4.90 4.60
C ALA A 50 12.96 -6.40 4.27
N LYS A 51 12.59 -6.76 3.04
CA LYS A 51 12.47 -8.16 2.60
C LYS A 51 13.77 -8.97 2.76
N ASN A 52 14.90 -8.32 2.71
CA ASN A 52 16.22 -8.97 2.78
C ASN A 52 16.83 -8.90 4.17
N TYR A 53 16.36 -7.98 5.02
CA TYR A 53 16.97 -7.69 6.31
C TYR A 53 16.86 -8.87 7.30
N VAL A 54 15.68 -9.44 7.46
CA VAL A 54 15.42 -10.53 8.44
C VAL A 54 16.13 -11.83 8.09
N ARG A 55 16.46 -12.01 6.81
CA ARG A 55 17.20 -13.20 6.36
C ARG A 55 18.66 -13.21 6.80
N THR A 56 19.20 -12.07 7.17
CA THR A 56 20.65 -11.88 7.44
C THR A 56 20.97 -11.52 8.88
N THR A 57 20.01 -11.07 9.69
CA THR A 57 20.27 -10.50 11.01
C THR A 57 19.45 -11.17 12.11
N MET A 58 20.11 -11.78 13.09
CA MET A 58 19.47 -12.22 14.35
C MET A 58 19.41 -11.03 15.31
N GLY A 59 18.19 -10.59 15.68
CA GLY A 59 18.00 -9.50 16.64
C GLY A 59 16.54 -9.38 17.07
N ASN A 60 16.23 -8.39 17.90
CA ASN A 60 14.86 -8.06 18.34
C ASN A 60 14.02 -7.36 17.26
N ALA A 61 14.45 -7.37 16.02
CA ALA A 61 13.76 -6.79 14.89
C ALA A 61 12.77 -7.82 14.28
N ARG A 62 11.58 -7.35 13.92
CA ARG A 62 10.53 -8.17 13.32
C ARG A 62 10.10 -7.57 11.99
N GLU A 63 9.97 -8.45 10.99
CA GLU A 63 9.35 -8.13 9.71
C GLU A 63 7.83 -8.09 9.88
N ILE A 64 7.21 -6.99 9.49
CA ILE A 64 5.77 -6.74 9.63
C ILE A 64 5.21 -6.32 8.29
N TYR A 65 4.12 -6.95 7.90
CA TYR A 65 3.30 -6.59 6.74
C TYR A 65 2.06 -5.85 7.25
N PRO A 66 2.08 -4.52 7.31
CA PRO A 66 1.02 -3.75 7.98
C PRO A 66 -0.25 -3.60 7.14
N VAL A 67 -0.20 -3.96 5.86
CA VAL A 67 -1.34 -4.00 4.95
C VAL A 67 -1.49 -5.42 4.42
N ARG A 68 -2.64 -6.04 4.65
CA ARG A 68 -2.95 -7.40 4.17
C ARG A 68 -4.36 -7.44 3.62
N GLU A 69 -4.55 -8.19 2.54
CA GLU A 69 -5.89 -8.38 1.96
C GLU A 69 -6.64 -7.07 1.72
N GLY A 70 -5.90 -6.03 1.30
CA GLY A 70 -6.42 -4.70 1.03
C GLY A 70 -6.73 -3.83 2.25
N VAL A 71 -6.54 -4.35 3.49
CA VAL A 71 -6.85 -3.62 4.74
C VAL A 71 -5.59 -3.32 5.57
N VAL A 72 -5.65 -2.26 6.35
CA VAL A 72 -4.63 -1.91 7.35
C VAL A 72 -4.83 -2.78 8.58
N VAL A 73 -3.90 -3.70 8.85
CA VAL A 73 -3.96 -4.59 10.03
C VAL A 73 -3.27 -3.98 11.26
N SER A 74 -2.43 -2.97 11.05
CA SER A 74 -1.77 -2.20 12.12
C SER A 74 -1.55 -0.77 11.65
N VAL A 75 -2.36 0.15 12.16
CA VAL A 75 -2.25 1.58 11.85
C VAL A 75 -0.89 2.13 12.28
N GLU A 76 -0.37 1.68 13.42
CA GLU A 76 0.95 2.10 13.93
C GLU A 76 2.07 1.71 12.96
N ASP A 77 2.13 0.43 12.56
CA ASP A 77 3.19 -0.07 11.67
C ASP A 77 3.07 0.48 10.25
N ALA A 78 1.84 0.62 9.75
CA ALA A 78 1.59 1.25 8.46
C ALA A 78 2.01 2.72 8.48
N SER A 79 1.76 3.45 9.58
CA SER A 79 2.19 4.84 9.74
C SER A 79 3.72 4.96 9.77
N LEU A 80 4.41 4.05 10.47
CA LEU A 80 5.88 4.02 10.47
C LEU A 80 6.42 3.77 9.06
N MET A 81 5.90 2.77 8.36
CA MET A 81 6.29 2.44 6.98
C MET A 81 6.08 3.64 6.04
N MET A 82 4.88 4.21 6.04
CA MET A 82 4.54 5.33 5.17
C MET A 82 5.33 6.60 5.51
N SER A 83 5.64 6.83 6.80
CA SER A 83 6.50 7.94 7.22
C SER A 83 7.88 7.84 6.60
N GLU A 84 8.48 6.64 6.57
CA GLU A 84 9.78 6.43 5.92
C GLU A 84 9.70 6.63 4.39
N PHE A 85 8.63 6.17 3.74
CA PHE A 85 8.44 6.36 2.31
C PHE A 85 8.25 7.84 1.95
N ILE A 86 7.40 8.56 2.67
CA ILE A 86 7.20 10.00 2.45
C ILE A 86 8.48 10.79 2.74
N LYS A 87 9.22 10.43 3.79
CA LYS A 87 10.50 11.09 4.14
C LYS A 87 11.54 11.01 3.02
N ARG A 88 11.61 9.88 2.30
CA ARG A 88 12.50 9.72 1.14
C ARG A 88 12.18 10.66 -0.02
N LEU A 89 10.93 11.15 -0.10
CA LEU A 89 10.49 12.06 -1.16
C LEU A 89 10.68 13.54 -0.80
N LEU A 90 10.96 13.83 0.47
CA LEU A 90 11.11 15.21 0.93
C LEU A 90 12.50 15.76 0.55
N PRO A 91 12.56 17.02 0.07
CA PRO A 91 13.84 17.66 -0.17
C PRO A 91 14.57 17.93 1.13
N GLU A 92 15.91 17.93 1.09
CA GLU A 92 16.79 18.35 2.19
C GLU A 92 16.75 19.88 2.41
N LYS A 93 15.56 20.42 2.62
CA LYS A 93 15.34 21.85 2.84
C LYS A 93 14.79 22.10 4.23
N ILE A 94 15.08 23.28 4.79
CA ILE A 94 14.55 23.71 6.10
C ILE A 94 13.02 23.80 6.05
N PHE A 95 12.45 24.31 4.95
CA PHE A 95 11.01 24.40 4.75
C PHE A 95 10.53 23.24 3.87
N LYS A 96 9.83 22.29 4.50
CA LYS A 96 9.20 21.16 3.80
C LYS A 96 7.92 21.61 3.10
N PRO A 97 7.61 21.04 1.92
CA PRO A 97 6.35 21.32 1.23
C PRO A 97 5.16 20.80 2.02
N GLN A 98 4.01 21.43 1.84
CA GLN A 98 2.74 20.84 2.22
C GLN A 98 2.42 19.69 1.27
N ILE A 99 2.03 18.53 1.80
CA ILE A 99 1.73 17.33 1.01
C ILE A 99 0.23 17.15 0.93
N ARG A 100 -0.27 16.93 -0.29
CA ARG A 100 -1.63 16.45 -0.57
C ARG A 100 -1.53 15.12 -1.29
N ALA A 101 -2.42 14.19 -0.96
CA ALA A 101 -2.43 12.88 -1.60
C ALA A 101 -3.83 12.43 -2.00
N VAL A 102 -3.94 11.89 -3.21
CA VAL A 102 -5.03 11.01 -3.62
C VAL A 102 -4.54 9.59 -3.37
N VAL A 103 -5.28 8.82 -2.60
CA VAL A 103 -4.92 7.46 -2.23
C VAL A 103 -5.93 6.49 -2.82
N MET A 104 -5.44 5.59 -3.66
CA MET A 104 -6.24 4.53 -4.26
C MET A 104 -6.43 3.40 -3.27
N ILE A 105 -7.67 2.99 -3.09
CA ILE A 105 -8.10 1.94 -2.16
C ILE A 105 -9.06 0.97 -2.84
N SER A 106 -9.22 -0.23 -2.26
CA SER A 106 -10.24 -1.18 -2.70
C SER A 106 -11.67 -0.67 -2.46
N SER A 107 -12.62 -0.99 -3.34
CA SER A 107 -14.02 -0.54 -3.20
C SER A 107 -14.77 -1.22 -2.05
N GLY A 108 -14.28 -2.37 -1.58
CA GLY A 108 -14.92 -3.15 -0.51
C GLY A 108 -14.63 -2.66 0.92
N LEU A 109 -13.81 -1.60 1.10
CA LEU A 109 -13.45 -1.14 2.44
C LEU A 109 -14.62 -0.54 3.20
N THR A 110 -14.76 -0.96 4.47
CA THR A 110 -15.68 -0.36 5.44
C THR A 110 -15.29 1.08 5.78
N VAL A 111 -16.18 1.82 6.42
CA VAL A 111 -15.91 3.20 6.89
C VAL A 111 -14.73 3.23 7.87
N VAL A 112 -14.58 2.21 8.72
CA VAL A 112 -13.47 2.13 9.68
C VAL A 112 -12.15 1.92 8.95
N GLU A 113 -12.09 0.95 8.03
CA GLU A 113 -10.88 0.66 7.25
C GLU A 113 -10.45 1.85 6.38
N ARG A 114 -11.38 2.59 5.79
CA ARG A 114 -11.09 3.85 5.08
C ARG A 114 -10.45 4.88 6.02
N ARG A 115 -10.98 5.04 7.24
CA ARG A 115 -10.42 5.94 8.26
C ARG A 115 -9.02 5.51 8.70
N ASP A 116 -8.74 4.22 8.75
CA ASP A 116 -7.41 3.71 9.08
C ASP A 116 -6.39 4.11 8.01
N VAL A 117 -6.72 3.98 6.73
CA VAL A 117 -5.85 4.46 5.62
C VAL A 117 -5.63 5.97 5.72
N GLU A 118 -6.69 6.76 5.93
CA GLU A 118 -6.58 8.20 6.11
C GLU A 118 -5.67 8.55 7.29
N THR A 119 -5.84 7.88 8.44
CA THR A 119 -5.03 8.07 9.65
C THR A 119 -3.55 7.75 9.39
N VAL A 120 -3.27 6.67 8.68
CA VAL A 120 -1.89 6.29 8.28
C VAL A 120 -1.25 7.40 7.47
N MET A 121 -1.95 7.95 6.49
CA MET A 121 -1.43 9.01 5.63
C MET A 121 -1.21 10.33 6.39
N LEU A 122 -2.14 10.69 7.26
CA LEU A 122 -2.00 11.87 8.13
C LEU A 122 -0.80 11.73 9.08
N ASN A 123 -0.64 10.57 9.71
CA ASN A 123 0.52 10.26 10.56
C ASN A 123 1.85 10.30 9.79
N ALA A 124 1.83 9.94 8.50
CA ALA A 124 3.01 10.02 7.62
C ALA A 124 3.35 11.46 7.17
N GLY A 125 2.55 12.46 7.61
CA GLY A 125 2.81 13.87 7.33
C GLY A 125 2.10 14.42 6.09
N VAL A 126 1.19 13.66 5.49
CA VAL A 126 0.28 14.16 4.47
C VAL A 126 -0.78 15.02 5.15
N LYS A 127 -1.06 16.20 4.61
CA LYS A 127 -1.98 17.15 5.24
C LYS A 127 -3.41 17.01 4.74
N ASP A 128 -3.57 16.79 3.45
CA ASP A 128 -4.88 16.63 2.83
C ASP A 128 -4.91 15.26 2.12
N VAL A 129 -5.86 14.41 2.49
CA VAL A 129 -6.02 13.05 1.96
C VAL A 129 -7.37 12.92 1.28
N VAL A 130 -7.37 12.41 0.05
CA VAL A 130 -8.59 12.05 -0.68
C VAL A 130 -8.49 10.57 -1.02
N LEU A 131 -9.44 9.77 -0.57
CA LEU A 131 -9.53 8.34 -0.89
C LEU A 131 -10.35 8.16 -2.16
N VAL A 132 -9.83 7.38 -3.11
CA VAL A 132 -10.49 7.04 -4.37
C VAL A 132 -10.49 5.53 -4.54
N GLU A 133 -11.63 4.96 -4.85
CA GLU A 133 -11.75 3.52 -5.12
C GLU A 133 -11.08 3.15 -6.45
N SER A 134 -10.33 2.04 -6.47
CA SER A 134 -9.57 1.56 -7.64
C SER A 134 -10.38 1.57 -8.95
N PRO A 135 -11.64 1.11 -8.99
CA PRO A 135 -12.42 1.13 -10.23
C PRO A 135 -12.69 2.55 -10.76
N LEU A 136 -12.85 3.54 -9.87
CA LEU A 136 -13.04 4.94 -10.28
C LEU A 136 -11.74 5.55 -10.82
N ALA A 137 -10.61 5.19 -10.23
CA ALA A 137 -9.30 5.61 -10.74
C ALA A 137 -9.03 5.02 -12.13
N LEU A 138 -9.35 3.74 -12.34
CA LEU A 138 -9.24 3.06 -13.64
C LEU A 138 -10.19 3.67 -14.70
N LEU A 139 -11.43 4.00 -14.32
CA LEU A 139 -12.36 4.70 -15.21
C LEU A 139 -11.78 6.05 -15.66
N ALA A 140 -11.26 6.83 -14.72
CA ALA A 140 -10.64 8.12 -15.02
C ALA A 140 -9.41 7.98 -15.93
N TYR A 141 -8.59 6.96 -15.72
CA TYR A 141 -7.40 6.69 -16.54
C TYR A 141 -7.77 6.29 -17.99
N THR A 142 -8.79 5.43 -18.15
CA THR A 142 -9.22 4.97 -19.48
C THR A 142 -10.04 6.01 -20.24
N ASN A 143 -10.42 7.11 -19.59
CA ASN A 143 -11.31 8.14 -20.14
C ASN A 143 -12.63 7.56 -20.71
N SER A 144 -13.11 6.48 -20.08
CA SER A 144 -14.33 5.78 -20.50
C SER A 144 -15.56 6.35 -19.83
N VAL A 145 -16.73 6.16 -20.44
CA VAL A 145 -18.03 6.56 -19.86
C VAL A 145 -18.58 5.49 -18.88
N GLY A 146 -17.95 4.34 -18.81
CA GLY A 146 -18.28 3.20 -17.96
C GLY A 146 -17.68 1.91 -18.48
N GLY A 147 -17.80 0.82 -17.70
CA GLY A 147 -17.30 -0.49 -18.08
C GLY A 147 -17.26 -1.47 -16.93
N LEU A 148 -16.81 -2.66 -17.24
CA LEU A 148 -16.47 -3.69 -16.26
C LEU A 148 -14.95 -3.65 -16.06
N PHE A 149 -14.52 -3.49 -14.80
CA PHE A 149 -13.13 -3.44 -14.41
C PHE A 149 -12.78 -4.67 -13.58
N LEU A 150 -11.62 -5.24 -13.86
CA LEU A 150 -11.02 -6.33 -13.09
C LEU A 150 -9.64 -5.85 -12.65
N ASP A 151 -9.41 -5.87 -11.33
CA ASP A 151 -8.13 -5.58 -10.70
C ASP A 151 -7.70 -6.80 -9.88
N ILE A 152 -6.53 -7.37 -10.18
CA ILE A 152 -5.94 -8.50 -9.46
C ILE A 152 -4.63 -8.02 -8.85
N GLY A 153 -4.71 -7.66 -7.58
CA GLY A 153 -3.56 -7.20 -6.80
C GLY A 153 -2.79 -8.32 -6.10
N GLY A 154 -2.00 -7.93 -5.10
CA GLY A 154 -1.29 -8.89 -4.26
C GLY A 154 -2.18 -9.52 -3.19
N GLY A 155 -3.05 -8.75 -2.54
CA GLY A 155 -3.90 -9.20 -1.44
C GLY A 155 -5.36 -9.42 -1.82
N THR A 156 -5.87 -8.71 -2.83
CA THR A 156 -7.28 -8.75 -3.26
C THR A 156 -7.39 -8.87 -4.77
N ALA A 157 -8.44 -9.55 -5.23
CA ALA A 157 -8.94 -9.43 -6.59
C ALA A 157 -10.34 -8.81 -6.55
N GLU A 158 -10.56 -7.80 -7.37
CA GLU A 158 -11.76 -6.99 -7.39
C GLU A 158 -12.35 -6.92 -8.79
N VAL A 159 -13.66 -7.07 -8.89
CA VAL A 159 -14.43 -6.80 -10.12
C VAL A 159 -15.48 -5.75 -9.82
N ALA A 160 -15.58 -4.75 -10.68
CA ALA A 160 -16.56 -3.68 -10.51
C ALA A 160 -17.20 -3.27 -11.84
N SER A 161 -18.51 -3.02 -11.80
CA SER A 161 -19.24 -2.35 -12.86
C SER A 161 -19.33 -0.86 -12.53
N VAL A 162 -18.77 -0.03 -13.38
CA VAL A 162 -18.69 1.41 -13.19
C VAL A 162 -19.42 2.13 -14.33
N THR A 163 -20.12 3.19 -13.98
CA THR A 163 -20.80 4.08 -14.91
C THR A 163 -20.36 5.53 -14.65
N LYS A 164 -20.79 6.46 -15.49
CA LYS A 164 -20.60 7.90 -15.26
C LYS A 164 -21.14 8.41 -13.90
N ASN A 165 -22.05 7.64 -13.28
CA ASN A 165 -22.65 7.99 -11.99
C ASN A 165 -21.91 7.33 -10.79
N GLY A 166 -20.83 6.61 -11.04
CA GLY A 166 -20.07 5.90 -10.02
C GLY A 166 -20.13 4.38 -10.16
N ILE A 167 -19.73 3.68 -9.10
CA ILE A 167 -19.75 2.21 -9.03
C ILE A 167 -21.19 1.74 -8.85
N SER A 168 -21.66 0.92 -9.81
CA SER A 168 -23.01 0.32 -9.76
C SER A 168 -23.03 -0.97 -8.94
N ALA A 169 -21.97 -1.76 -9.04
CA ALA A 169 -21.76 -2.98 -8.27
C ALA A 169 -20.27 -3.29 -8.20
N ALA A 170 -19.81 -3.81 -7.08
CA ALA A 170 -18.45 -4.30 -6.91
C ALA A 170 -18.44 -5.56 -6.05
N CYS A 171 -17.48 -6.43 -6.31
CA CYS A 171 -17.18 -7.60 -5.50
C CYS A 171 -15.67 -7.73 -5.36
N SER A 172 -15.20 -7.94 -4.16
CA SER A 172 -13.79 -8.16 -3.85
C SER A 172 -13.63 -9.50 -3.12
N VAL A 173 -12.55 -10.21 -3.44
CA VAL A 173 -12.19 -11.48 -2.81
C VAL A 173 -10.71 -11.47 -2.44
N ASN A 174 -10.35 -12.17 -1.36
CA ASN A 174 -8.97 -12.27 -0.88
C ASN A 174 -8.17 -13.40 -1.59
N ILE A 175 -8.62 -13.78 -2.80
CA ILE A 175 -7.94 -14.74 -3.67
C ILE A 175 -7.17 -13.94 -4.72
N ALA A 176 -5.90 -13.68 -4.46
CA ALA A 176 -5.06 -12.82 -5.28
C ALA A 176 -3.60 -13.32 -5.32
N GLY A 177 -2.67 -12.49 -5.80
CA GLY A 177 -1.30 -12.88 -6.08
C GLY A 177 -0.57 -13.57 -4.92
N ALA A 178 -0.72 -13.10 -3.69
CA ALA A 178 -0.09 -13.71 -2.52
C ALA A 178 -0.59 -15.15 -2.25
N MET A 179 -1.90 -15.37 -2.38
CA MET A 179 -2.49 -16.70 -2.22
C MET A 179 -2.07 -17.64 -3.36
N LEU A 180 -2.02 -17.14 -4.60
CA LEU A 180 -1.53 -17.92 -5.74
C LEU A 180 -0.06 -18.34 -5.54
N ASN A 181 0.80 -17.43 -5.08
CA ASN A 181 2.18 -17.75 -4.75
C ASN A 181 2.28 -18.82 -3.66
N SER A 182 1.49 -18.71 -2.59
CA SER A 182 1.46 -19.73 -1.53
C SER A 182 1.08 -21.10 -2.09
N LYS A 183 0.06 -21.18 -2.95
CA LYS A 183 -0.36 -22.45 -3.56
C LYS A 183 0.70 -23.05 -4.49
N ILE A 184 1.45 -22.21 -5.19
CA ILE A 184 2.58 -22.68 -6.02
C ILE A 184 3.68 -23.23 -5.11
N ILE A 185 4.02 -22.54 -4.02
CA ILE A 185 5.02 -23.00 -3.05
C ILE A 185 4.59 -24.35 -2.45
N ASP A 186 3.35 -24.44 -1.96
CA ASP A 186 2.79 -25.68 -1.39
C ASP A 186 2.92 -26.85 -2.41
N TYR A 187 2.56 -26.61 -3.67
CA TYR A 187 2.66 -27.62 -4.72
C TYR A 187 4.10 -28.14 -4.92
N PHE A 188 5.10 -27.25 -4.91
CA PHE A 188 6.50 -27.66 -5.04
C PHE A 188 7.02 -28.39 -3.82
N VAL A 189 6.60 -27.97 -2.63
CA VAL A 189 6.94 -28.67 -1.38
C VAL A 189 6.35 -30.08 -1.39
N GLU A 190 5.06 -30.22 -1.67
CA GLU A 190 4.34 -31.50 -1.63
C GLU A 190 4.78 -32.49 -2.70
N ASN A 191 5.03 -32.05 -3.92
CA ASN A 191 5.31 -32.93 -5.04
C ASN A 191 6.80 -33.18 -5.30
N TYR A 192 7.66 -32.24 -4.90
CA TYR A 192 9.10 -32.31 -5.20
C TYR A 192 10.00 -32.14 -3.97
N GLY A 193 9.46 -31.90 -2.78
CA GLY A 193 10.24 -31.65 -1.56
C GLY A 193 11.09 -30.36 -1.62
N LEU A 194 10.79 -29.46 -2.55
CA LEU A 194 11.53 -28.23 -2.75
C LEU A 194 10.96 -27.10 -1.91
N LYS A 195 11.80 -26.46 -1.10
CA LYS A 195 11.49 -25.18 -0.44
C LYS A 195 11.98 -24.04 -1.33
N ILE A 196 11.03 -23.28 -1.88
CA ILE A 196 11.26 -22.11 -2.74
C ILE A 196 10.79 -20.81 -2.04
#